data_739c2d4ba51684c6be6a36bb8be53f50
#
_entry.id   739c2d4ba51684c6be6a36bb8be53f50
#
_cell.length_a   1.000
_cell.length_b   1.000
_cell.length_c   1.000
_cell.angle_alpha   90.00
_cell.angle_beta   90.00
_cell.angle_gamma   90.00
#
_symmetry.space_group_name_H-M   'P 1'
#
loop_
_entity.id
_entity.type
_entity.pdbx_description
1 polymer ?
#
loop_
_entity_poly.entity_id
_entity_poly.type
_entity_poly.pdbx_seq_one_letter_code
_entity_poly.pdbx_strand_id
1 'polypeptide(L)'
;ITHCTFLCANLYNDMTNELILIKLGGSLITNKKSSQPEWRIELIRDVANIISKSDKKFIIVHGAGSYGHPIAKKYKINEGLDGSYEQKKAINTARMQVRELNEIVRSEMDKVGVECESVITSNTMEIDNEDNILNFPKSDFDKILSKGKVALTFGDVVKNNKNDVRILSGDTILLKLSQIYNPKKTFF
;
A
#
# COMPACT_ATOMS: atom_id res chain seq x y z
N ILE A 1 2.95 -43.47 -13.68
CA ILE A 1 2.72 -42.31 -14.58
C ILE A 1 2.11 -41.11 -13.80
N THR A 2 1.44 -41.35 -12.66
CA THR A 2 0.71 -40.32 -11.90
C THR A 2 1.57 -39.41 -10.97
N HIS A 3 2.79 -39.85 -10.63
CA HIS A 3 3.66 -39.06 -9.71
C HIS A 3 4.44 -37.94 -10.42
N CYS A 4 4.81 -38.16 -11.69
CA CYS A 4 5.59 -37.18 -12.44
C CYS A 4 4.76 -35.98 -12.91
N THR A 5 3.48 -36.18 -13.22
CA THR A 5 2.55 -35.12 -13.61
C THR A 5 2.21 -34.20 -12.46
N PHE A 6 2.13 -34.70 -11.21
CA PHE A 6 1.86 -33.89 -10.02
C PHE A 6 3.06 -33.02 -9.60
N LEU A 7 4.28 -33.58 -9.72
CA LEU A 7 5.52 -32.82 -9.48
C LEU A 7 5.74 -31.74 -10.54
N CYS A 8 5.52 -32.06 -11.82
CA CYS A 8 5.63 -31.07 -12.90
C CYS A 8 4.57 -29.94 -12.79
N ALA A 9 3.33 -30.25 -12.40
CA ALA A 9 2.30 -29.25 -12.17
C ALA A 9 2.61 -28.33 -10.97
N ASN A 10 3.19 -28.87 -9.91
CA ASN A 10 3.62 -28.07 -8.76
C ASN A 10 4.86 -27.23 -9.08
N LEU A 11 5.84 -27.76 -9.81
CA LEU A 11 7.01 -26.99 -10.27
C LEU A 11 6.63 -25.93 -11.30
N TYR A 12 5.66 -26.19 -12.18
CA TYR A 12 5.16 -25.20 -13.14
C TYR A 12 4.35 -24.11 -12.45
N ASN A 13 3.55 -24.44 -11.44
CA ASN A 13 2.84 -23.47 -10.59
C ASN A 13 3.79 -22.62 -9.73
N ASP A 14 4.92 -23.19 -9.28
CA ASP A 14 5.93 -22.45 -8.51
C ASP A 14 6.73 -21.47 -9.38
N MET A 15 6.92 -21.77 -10.67
CA MET A 15 7.65 -20.91 -11.62
C MET A 15 6.84 -19.70 -12.11
N THR A 16 5.49 -19.75 -12.09
CA THR A 16 4.61 -18.69 -12.60
C THR A 16 4.02 -17.79 -11.51
N ASN A 17 4.28 -18.07 -10.23
CA ASN A 17 3.63 -17.42 -9.09
C ASN A 17 4.57 -16.53 -8.26
N GLU A 18 5.62 -16.00 -8.88
CA GLU A 18 6.55 -15.12 -8.18
C GLU A 18 5.88 -13.82 -7.75
N LEU A 19 5.93 -13.56 -6.44
CA LEU A 19 5.43 -12.30 -5.88
C LEU A 19 6.51 -11.21 -6.00
N ILE A 20 6.08 -10.04 -6.46
CA ILE A 20 6.89 -8.83 -6.55
C ILE A 20 6.24 -7.75 -5.68
N LEU A 21 7.03 -7.12 -4.82
CA LEU A 21 6.62 -5.94 -4.08
C LEU A 21 7.13 -4.68 -4.79
N ILE A 22 6.26 -3.68 -4.91
CA ILE A 22 6.62 -2.38 -5.49
C ILE A 22 6.21 -1.28 -4.53
N LYS A 23 7.16 -0.38 -4.22
CA LYS A 23 6.84 0.85 -3.52
C LYS A 23 6.79 2.02 -4.47
N LEU A 24 5.64 2.67 -4.54
CA LEU A 24 5.49 3.95 -5.20
C LEU A 24 5.69 5.07 -4.17
N GLY A 25 6.90 5.61 -4.12
CA GLY A 25 7.23 6.70 -3.18
C GLY A 25 6.31 7.90 -3.38
N GLY A 26 5.77 8.46 -2.30
CA GLY A 26 4.86 9.62 -2.39
C GLY A 26 5.44 10.81 -3.17
N SER A 27 6.76 11.02 -3.11
CA SER A 27 7.43 12.06 -3.90
C SER A 27 7.56 11.76 -5.39
N LEU A 28 7.44 10.50 -5.76
CA LEU A 28 7.48 10.07 -7.17
C LEU A 28 6.12 10.24 -7.84
N ILE A 29 5.05 9.89 -7.13
CA ILE A 29 3.68 9.93 -7.65
C ILE A 29 2.90 11.20 -7.31
N THR A 30 3.49 12.12 -6.51
CA THR A 30 2.90 13.41 -6.17
C THR A 30 3.92 14.53 -6.26
N ASN A 31 3.44 15.77 -6.47
CA ASN A 31 4.28 16.95 -6.37
C ASN A 31 4.39 17.43 -4.92
N LYS A 32 5.50 17.09 -4.24
CA LYS A 32 5.74 17.50 -2.85
C LYS A 32 5.89 19.02 -2.64
N LYS A 33 6.18 19.78 -3.71
CA LYS A 33 6.33 21.24 -3.63
C LYS A 33 5.00 21.96 -3.72
N SER A 34 3.96 21.26 -4.14
CA SER A 34 2.61 21.84 -4.21
C SER A 34 2.03 22.00 -2.80
N SER A 35 1.37 23.11 -2.54
CA SER A 35 0.61 23.37 -1.32
C SER A 35 -0.74 22.65 -1.30
N GLN A 36 -1.16 22.12 -2.42
CA GLN A 36 -2.39 21.35 -2.61
C GLN A 36 -2.05 19.92 -3.06
N PRO A 37 -2.94 18.94 -2.81
CA PRO A 37 -2.82 17.62 -3.37
C PRO A 37 -2.65 17.67 -4.90
N GLU A 38 -1.54 17.13 -5.40
CA GLU A 38 -1.23 17.12 -6.82
C GLU A 38 -0.48 15.83 -7.17
N TRP A 39 -1.01 15.06 -8.11
CA TRP A 39 -0.42 13.77 -8.52
C TRP A 39 0.49 13.92 -9.75
N ARG A 40 1.36 12.93 -9.92
CA ARG A 40 2.19 12.73 -11.12
C ARG A 40 1.84 11.37 -11.70
N ILE A 41 1.18 11.38 -12.84
CA ILE A 41 0.53 10.19 -13.39
C ILE A 41 1.47 9.31 -14.21
N GLU A 42 2.54 9.88 -14.75
CA GLU A 42 3.43 9.22 -15.71
C GLU A 42 4.03 7.93 -15.13
N LEU A 43 4.61 8.02 -13.94
CA LEU A 43 5.20 6.84 -13.29
C LEU A 43 4.15 5.76 -12.97
N ILE A 44 2.94 6.17 -12.56
CA ILE A 44 1.87 5.22 -12.27
C ILE A 44 1.49 4.46 -13.53
N ARG A 45 1.38 5.15 -14.67
CA ARG A 45 1.10 4.56 -15.99
C ARG A 45 2.20 3.63 -16.46
N ASP A 46 3.47 4.03 -16.29
CA ASP A 46 4.61 3.19 -16.65
C ASP A 46 4.62 1.89 -15.88
N VAL A 47 4.42 1.95 -14.55
CA VAL A 47 4.30 0.76 -13.70
C VAL A 47 3.10 -0.09 -14.09
N ALA A 48 1.94 0.52 -14.33
CA ALA A 48 0.74 -0.19 -14.79
C ALA A 48 0.98 -0.95 -16.10
N ASN A 49 1.63 -0.31 -17.08
CA ASN A 49 1.98 -0.93 -18.36
C ASN A 49 3.00 -2.08 -18.22
N ILE A 50 3.90 -2.01 -17.26
CA ILE A 50 4.83 -3.11 -16.96
C ILE A 50 4.06 -4.29 -16.35
N ILE A 51 3.20 -4.02 -15.39
CA ILE A 51 2.40 -5.05 -14.71
C ILE A 51 1.45 -5.74 -15.68
N SER A 52 0.78 -4.99 -16.56
CA SER A 52 -0.18 -5.54 -17.54
C SER A 52 0.43 -6.56 -18.52
N LYS A 53 1.75 -6.55 -18.68
CA LYS A 53 2.50 -7.47 -19.55
C LYS A 53 3.15 -8.61 -18.77
N SER A 54 2.94 -8.70 -17.47
CA SER A 54 3.58 -9.66 -16.58
C SER A 54 2.58 -10.72 -16.10
N ASP A 55 3.06 -11.95 -15.97
CA ASP A 55 2.36 -13.08 -15.38
C ASP A 55 2.56 -13.22 -13.86
N LYS A 56 3.30 -12.28 -13.25
CA LYS A 56 3.65 -12.27 -11.83
C LYS A 56 2.52 -11.74 -10.96
N LYS A 57 2.60 -12.05 -9.66
CA LYS A 57 1.76 -11.43 -8.63
C LYS A 57 2.40 -10.16 -8.10
N PHE A 58 1.59 -9.17 -7.79
CA PHE A 58 2.08 -7.89 -7.31
C PHE A 58 1.34 -7.42 -6.06
N ILE A 59 2.11 -6.88 -5.11
CA ILE A 59 1.60 -6.01 -4.07
C ILE A 59 2.27 -4.64 -4.25
N ILE A 60 1.46 -3.59 -4.28
CA ILE A 60 1.93 -2.22 -4.41
C ILE A 60 1.65 -1.47 -3.11
N VAL A 61 2.68 -0.81 -2.59
CA VAL A 61 2.59 0.07 -1.44
C VAL A 61 2.89 1.49 -1.90
N HIS A 62 1.97 2.44 -1.71
CA HIS A 62 2.29 3.82 -2.03
C HIS A 62 2.40 4.73 -0.80
N GLY A 63 3.16 5.81 -0.93
CA GLY A 63 3.27 6.85 0.08
C GLY A 63 2.20 7.93 -0.10
N ALA A 64 1.95 8.72 0.95
CA ALA A 64 0.95 9.79 0.95
C ALA A 64 1.37 11.02 0.12
N GLY A 65 2.66 11.34 0.04
CA GLY A 65 3.16 12.51 -0.68
C GLY A 65 2.46 13.81 -0.30
N SER A 66 2.04 14.63 -1.27
CA SER A 66 1.29 15.87 -1.02
C SER A 66 -0.15 15.67 -0.53
N TYR A 67 -0.67 14.44 -0.60
CA TYR A 67 -2.02 14.08 -0.17
C TYR A 67 -2.18 13.85 1.35
N GLY A 68 -1.11 13.76 2.11
CA GLY A 68 -1.20 13.51 3.56
C GLY A 68 -0.15 14.23 4.38
N HIS A 69 1.11 14.32 3.88
CA HIS A 69 2.20 14.89 4.68
C HIS A 69 2.00 16.34 5.10
N PRO A 70 1.51 17.30 4.27
CA PRO A 70 1.35 18.68 4.70
C PRO A 70 0.40 18.83 5.88
N ILE A 71 -0.75 18.15 5.83
CA ILE A 71 -1.74 18.22 6.89
C ILE A 71 -1.27 17.50 8.16
N ALA A 72 -0.62 16.35 7.99
CA ALA A 72 -0.05 15.60 9.11
C ALA A 72 1.01 16.39 9.86
N LYS A 73 1.89 17.11 9.15
CA LYS A 73 2.91 17.98 9.72
C LYS A 73 2.30 19.19 10.40
N LYS A 74 1.33 19.86 9.75
CA LYS A 74 0.67 21.08 10.28
C LYS A 74 0.00 20.81 11.63
N TYR A 75 -0.67 19.67 11.77
CA TYR A 75 -1.44 19.30 12.96
C TYR A 75 -0.69 18.31 13.86
N LYS A 76 0.61 18.09 13.63
CA LYS A 76 1.49 17.25 14.45
C LYS A 76 0.92 15.85 14.73
N ILE A 77 0.25 15.25 13.75
CA ILE A 77 -0.49 13.99 13.93
C ILE A 77 0.42 12.87 14.45
N ASN A 78 1.71 12.89 14.10
CA ASN A 78 2.67 11.88 14.56
C ASN A 78 3.14 12.07 16.02
N GLU A 79 2.78 13.20 16.65
CA GLU A 79 3.08 13.45 18.06
C GLU A 79 1.97 12.92 18.98
N GLY A 80 0.89 12.36 18.41
CA GLY A 80 -0.27 11.82 19.12
C GLY A 80 -1.44 12.78 19.17
N LEU A 81 -2.53 12.34 19.83
CA LEU A 81 -3.76 13.13 19.96
C LEU A 81 -3.59 14.25 20.99
N ASP A 82 -3.87 15.47 20.57
CA ASP A 82 -3.96 16.65 21.44
C ASP A 82 -5.38 16.88 22.01
N GLY A 83 -6.34 16.05 21.58
CA GLY A 83 -7.74 16.12 22.00
C GLY A 83 -8.58 17.17 21.28
N SER A 84 -7.97 18.04 20.46
CA SER A 84 -8.68 19.12 19.77
C SER A 84 -9.61 18.60 18.66
N TYR A 85 -10.65 19.37 18.38
CA TYR A 85 -11.55 19.11 17.27
C TYR A 85 -10.83 19.31 15.92
N GLU A 86 -9.97 20.30 15.85
CA GLU A 86 -9.17 20.66 14.67
C GLU A 86 -8.24 19.51 14.25
N GLN A 87 -7.54 18.89 15.20
CA GLN A 87 -6.67 17.75 14.91
C GLN A 87 -7.49 16.52 14.48
N LYS A 88 -8.63 16.25 15.13
CA LYS A 88 -9.52 15.15 14.71
C LYS A 88 -10.02 15.33 13.28
N LYS A 89 -10.40 16.56 12.91
CA LYS A 89 -10.79 16.91 11.54
C LYS A 89 -9.62 16.73 10.57
N ALA A 90 -8.42 17.15 10.97
CA ALA A 90 -7.21 17.01 10.16
C ALA A 90 -6.84 15.53 9.90
N ILE A 91 -6.98 14.66 10.90
CA ILE A 91 -6.78 13.22 10.77
C ILE A 91 -7.74 12.63 9.71
N ASN A 92 -9.01 12.97 9.80
CA ASN A 92 -10.00 12.50 8.82
C ASN A 92 -9.67 13.02 7.41
N THR A 93 -9.26 14.28 7.29
CA THR A 93 -8.87 14.87 6.01
C THR A 93 -7.62 14.17 5.44
N ALA A 94 -6.60 13.89 6.26
CA ALA A 94 -5.40 13.16 5.83
C ALA A 94 -5.77 11.78 5.27
N ARG A 95 -6.61 11.01 5.99
CA ARG A 95 -7.11 9.71 5.55
C ARG A 95 -7.89 9.79 4.24
N MET A 96 -8.78 10.78 4.09
CA MET A 96 -9.54 10.98 2.85
C MET A 96 -8.62 11.28 1.67
N GLN A 97 -7.66 12.18 1.82
CA GLN A 97 -6.73 12.54 0.78
C GLN A 97 -5.89 11.34 0.33
N VAL A 98 -5.35 10.56 1.25
CA VAL A 98 -4.55 9.37 0.88
C VAL A 98 -5.40 8.30 0.17
N ARG A 99 -6.66 8.14 0.57
CA ARG A 99 -7.61 7.27 -0.14
C ARG A 99 -7.91 7.78 -1.54
N GLU A 100 -8.05 9.09 -1.73
CA GLU A 100 -8.19 9.70 -3.05
C GLU A 100 -6.97 9.37 -3.94
N LEU A 101 -5.76 9.51 -3.42
CA LEU A 101 -4.56 9.12 -4.14
C LEU A 101 -4.55 7.62 -4.50
N ASN A 102 -5.01 6.75 -3.58
CA ASN A 102 -5.15 5.32 -3.85
C ASN A 102 -6.13 5.04 -4.99
N GLU A 103 -7.26 5.76 -5.06
CA GLU A 103 -8.21 5.62 -6.17
C GLU A 103 -7.61 6.10 -7.50
N ILE A 104 -6.76 7.13 -7.49
CA ILE A 104 -6.03 7.56 -8.69
C ILE A 104 -5.09 6.45 -9.17
N VAL A 105 -4.31 5.86 -8.26
CA VAL A 105 -3.42 4.73 -8.60
C VAL A 105 -4.23 3.57 -9.17
N ARG A 106 -5.32 3.17 -8.52
CA ARG A 106 -6.21 2.09 -8.97
C ARG A 106 -6.80 2.37 -10.35
N SER A 107 -7.31 3.58 -10.56
CA SER A 107 -7.89 4.00 -11.85
C SER A 107 -6.88 3.92 -13.01
N GLU A 108 -5.62 4.29 -12.77
CA GLU A 108 -4.58 4.19 -13.82
C GLU A 108 -4.21 2.72 -14.11
N MET A 109 -4.25 1.83 -13.11
CA MET A 109 -4.09 0.39 -13.33
C MET A 109 -5.26 -0.19 -14.15
N ASP A 110 -6.50 0.16 -13.78
CA ASP A 110 -7.72 -0.30 -14.48
C ASP A 110 -7.73 0.09 -15.96
N LYS A 111 -7.20 1.27 -16.32
CA LYS A 111 -7.12 1.75 -17.72
C LYS A 111 -6.31 0.88 -18.65
N VAL A 112 -5.40 0.10 -18.11
CA VAL A 112 -4.56 -0.84 -18.89
C VAL A 112 -4.93 -2.31 -18.62
N GLY A 113 -6.08 -2.55 -18.01
CA GLY A 113 -6.62 -3.89 -17.75
C GLY A 113 -6.01 -4.60 -16.53
N VAL A 114 -5.33 -3.87 -15.64
CA VAL A 114 -4.78 -4.41 -14.39
C VAL A 114 -5.81 -4.25 -13.26
N GLU A 115 -6.48 -5.34 -12.92
CA GLU A 115 -7.43 -5.34 -11.81
C GLU A 115 -6.73 -5.20 -10.45
N CYS A 116 -7.20 -4.24 -9.64
CA CYS A 116 -6.64 -3.97 -8.31
C CYS A 116 -7.72 -3.99 -7.23
N GLU A 117 -7.36 -4.51 -6.05
CA GLU A 117 -8.16 -4.35 -4.83
C GLU A 117 -7.29 -3.72 -3.73
N SER A 118 -7.88 -2.82 -2.92
CA SER A 118 -7.15 -2.08 -1.89
C SER A 118 -7.38 -2.64 -0.50
N VAL A 119 -6.30 -2.86 0.24
CA VAL A 119 -6.30 -3.10 1.69
C VAL A 119 -6.09 -1.74 2.37
N ILE A 120 -7.16 -1.20 2.96
CA ILE A 120 -7.15 0.14 3.57
C ILE A 120 -6.46 0.07 4.92
N THR A 121 -5.27 0.66 5.01
CA THR A 121 -4.37 0.57 6.15
C THR A 121 -5.03 0.96 7.47
N SER A 122 -5.69 2.13 7.53
CA SER A 122 -6.35 2.62 8.75
C SER A 122 -7.56 1.80 9.22
N ASN A 123 -8.07 0.90 8.37
CA ASN A 123 -9.18 0.01 8.72
C ASN A 123 -8.70 -1.36 9.24
N THR A 124 -7.48 -1.76 8.89
CA THR A 124 -7.02 -3.15 9.03
C THR A 124 -5.75 -3.31 9.87
N MET A 125 -4.97 -2.22 10.04
CA MET A 125 -3.70 -2.26 10.75
C MET A 125 -3.72 -1.34 11.97
N GLU A 126 -3.09 -1.84 13.05
CA GLU A 126 -2.79 -1.10 14.27
C GLU A 126 -1.30 -1.25 14.58
N ILE A 127 -0.73 -0.28 15.31
CA ILE A 127 0.68 -0.31 15.70
C ILE A 127 0.85 -0.17 17.21
N ASP A 128 2.02 -0.54 17.71
CA ASP A 128 2.43 -0.22 19.07
C ASP A 128 3.17 1.14 19.11
N ASN A 129 3.77 1.46 20.28
CA ASN A 129 4.52 2.72 20.44
C ASN A 129 5.90 2.72 19.77
N GLU A 130 6.38 1.56 19.33
CA GLU A 130 7.63 1.37 18.62
C GLU A 130 7.42 1.26 17.12
N ASP A 131 6.19 1.58 16.65
CA ASP A 131 5.74 1.51 15.26
C ASP A 131 5.72 0.08 14.68
N ASN A 132 5.69 -0.96 15.54
CA ASN A 132 5.49 -2.33 15.10
C ASN A 132 4.02 -2.57 14.76
N ILE A 133 3.76 -3.21 13.63
CA ILE A 133 2.39 -3.57 13.22
C ILE A 133 1.92 -4.75 14.07
N LEU A 134 0.89 -4.52 14.88
CA LEU A 134 0.28 -5.51 15.79
C LEU A 134 -0.64 -6.46 15.02
N ASN A 135 -1.53 -5.90 14.21
CA ASN A 135 -2.49 -6.63 13.40
C ASN A 135 -2.16 -6.43 11.93
N PHE A 136 -1.74 -7.50 11.26
CA PHE A 136 -1.47 -7.45 9.82
C PHE A 136 -2.52 -8.29 9.07
N PRO A 137 -3.27 -7.71 8.13
CA PRO A 137 -4.38 -8.36 7.43
C PRO A 137 -3.89 -9.31 6.31
N LYS A 138 -3.06 -10.31 6.66
CA LYS A 138 -2.49 -11.25 5.67
C LYS A 138 -3.57 -11.93 4.82
N SER A 139 -4.69 -12.32 5.44
CA SER A 139 -5.80 -12.98 4.75
C SER A 139 -6.41 -12.13 3.64
N ASP A 140 -6.46 -10.80 3.81
CA ASP A 140 -7.02 -9.90 2.80
C ASP A 140 -6.09 -9.81 1.59
N PHE A 141 -4.79 -9.71 1.82
CA PHE A 141 -3.80 -9.77 0.74
C PHE A 141 -3.85 -11.11 0.01
N ASP A 142 -3.85 -12.23 0.74
CA ASP A 142 -3.93 -13.57 0.16
C ASP A 142 -5.18 -13.75 -0.72
N LYS A 143 -6.33 -13.26 -0.25
CA LYS A 143 -7.59 -13.28 -0.98
C LYS A 143 -7.52 -12.49 -2.29
N ILE A 144 -6.89 -11.32 -2.29
CA ILE A 144 -6.72 -10.50 -3.50
C ILE A 144 -5.80 -11.22 -4.48
N LEU A 145 -4.64 -11.69 -4.01
CA LEU A 145 -3.66 -12.38 -4.83
C LEU A 145 -4.16 -13.70 -5.40
N SER A 146 -5.05 -14.41 -4.68
CA SER A 146 -5.65 -15.66 -5.16
C SER A 146 -6.62 -15.46 -6.32
N LYS A 147 -7.19 -14.25 -6.45
CA LYS A 147 -8.04 -13.85 -7.59
C LYS A 147 -7.22 -13.37 -8.82
N GLY A 148 -5.90 -13.41 -8.76
CA GLY A 148 -5.04 -12.87 -9.81
C GLY A 148 -4.98 -11.34 -9.87
N LYS A 149 -5.45 -10.64 -8.82
CA LYS A 149 -5.47 -9.19 -8.77
C LYS A 149 -4.24 -8.62 -8.08
N VAL A 150 -3.93 -7.38 -8.39
CA VAL A 150 -2.90 -6.61 -7.68
C VAL A 150 -3.45 -6.10 -6.36
N ALA A 151 -2.75 -6.37 -5.25
CA ALA A 151 -3.12 -5.81 -3.96
C ALA A 151 -2.48 -4.42 -3.78
N LEU A 152 -3.29 -3.41 -3.50
CA LEU A 152 -2.83 -2.05 -3.19
C LEU A 152 -2.93 -1.79 -1.68
N THR A 153 -1.95 -1.08 -1.12
CA THR A 153 -2.02 -0.52 0.23
C THR A 153 -1.16 0.75 0.31
N PHE A 154 -1.23 1.48 1.40
CA PHE A 154 -0.58 2.79 1.49
C PHE A 154 -0.30 3.21 2.93
N GLY A 155 0.67 4.11 3.11
CA GLY A 155 0.89 4.76 4.40
C GLY A 155 -0.30 5.61 4.81
N ASP A 156 -0.77 5.47 6.05
CA ASP A 156 -1.98 6.12 6.55
C ASP A 156 -1.86 6.47 8.05
N VAL A 157 -2.81 7.21 8.56
CA VAL A 157 -2.97 7.45 10.01
C VAL A 157 -3.74 6.29 10.61
N VAL A 158 -3.08 5.52 11.46
CA VAL A 158 -3.64 4.32 12.11
C VAL A 158 -3.83 4.54 13.62
N LYS A 159 -4.57 3.67 14.26
CA LYS A 159 -4.67 3.61 15.73
C LYS A 159 -3.40 2.98 16.29
N ASN A 160 -3.04 3.38 17.49
CA ASN A 160 -2.08 2.68 18.30
C ASN A 160 -2.75 1.97 19.50
N ASN A 161 -2.02 1.11 20.17
CA ASN A 161 -2.52 0.31 21.30
C ASN A 161 -2.86 1.13 22.57
N LYS A 162 -2.64 2.45 22.57
CA LYS A 162 -3.00 3.35 23.69
C LYS A 162 -4.21 4.26 23.39
N ASN A 163 -5.05 3.89 22.43
CA ASN A 163 -6.17 4.69 21.96
C ASN A 163 -5.75 6.07 21.37
N ASP A 164 -4.55 6.14 20.86
CA ASP A 164 -3.97 7.28 20.18
C ASP A 164 -3.84 7.00 18.68
N VAL A 165 -3.27 7.90 17.91
CA VAL A 165 -3.02 7.74 16.49
C VAL A 165 -1.57 8.05 16.14
N ARG A 166 -1.08 7.35 15.12
CA ARG A 166 0.24 7.60 14.52
C ARG A 166 0.21 7.38 13.02
N ILE A 167 1.24 7.84 12.36
CA ILE A 167 1.43 7.59 10.93
C ILE A 167 2.15 6.27 10.76
N LEU A 168 1.46 5.29 10.16
CA LEU A 168 2.10 4.08 9.66
C LEU A 168 2.62 4.35 8.26
N SER A 169 3.96 4.35 8.12
CA SER A 169 4.60 4.66 6.84
C SER A 169 4.49 3.51 5.84
N GLY A 170 4.48 3.85 4.55
CA GLY A 170 4.57 2.83 3.49
C GLY A 170 5.87 2.02 3.57
N ASP A 171 6.96 2.56 4.13
CA ASP A 171 8.21 1.82 4.32
C ASP A 171 8.06 0.72 5.37
N THR A 172 7.42 1.01 6.49
CA THR A 172 7.13 0.03 7.55
C THR A 172 6.21 -1.08 7.02
N ILE A 173 5.17 -0.73 6.25
CA ILE A 173 4.29 -1.71 5.61
C ILE A 173 5.06 -2.60 4.62
N LEU A 174 5.90 -2.00 3.77
CA LEU A 174 6.72 -2.75 2.81
C LEU A 174 7.66 -3.74 3.49
N LEU A 175 8.32 -3.30 4.58
CA LEU A 175 9.18 -4.17 5.38
C LEU A 175 8.40 -5.36 5.94
N LYS A 176 7.22 -5.11 6.51
CA LYS A 176 6.36 -6.17 7.06
C LYS A 176 5.90 -7.15 5.97
N LEU A 177 5.50 -6.64 4.81
CA LEU A 177 5.14 -7.47 3.65
C LEU A 177 6.33 -8.34 3.20
N SER A 178 7.53 -7.74 3.14
CA SER A 178 8.75 -8.48 2.76
C SER A 178 9.05 -9.63 3.73
N GLN A 179 8.86 -9.41 5.03
CA GLN A 179 9.05 -10.45 6.05
C GLN A 179 8.02 -11.59 5.95
N ILE A 180 6.75 -11.24 5.65
CA ILE A 180 5.65 -12.22 5.60
C ILE A 180 5.67 -13.04 4.31
N TYR A 181 5.94 -12.40 3.18
CA TYR A 181 5.77 -13.01 1.86
C TYR A 181 7.08 -13.48 1.23
N ASN A 182 8.23 -13.07 1.76
CA ASN A 182 9.54 -13.37 1.16
C ASN A 182 9.54 -13.24 -0.37
N PRO A 183 9.25 -12.03 -0.92
CA PRO A 183 9.03 -11.82 -2.34
C PRO A 183 10.29 -12.10 -3.16
N LYS A 184 10.13 -12.47 -4.42
CA LYS A 184 11.25 -12.66 -5.35
C LYS A 184 12.06 -11.39 -5.57
N LYS A 185 11.37 -10.24 -5.63
CA LYS A 185 11.96 -8.92 -5.79
C LYS A 185 11.15 -7.86 -5.04
N THR A 186 11.85 -6.86 -4.55
CA THR A 186 11.25 -5.64 -3.99
C THR A 186 11.86 -4.44 -4.69
N PHE A 187 11.02 -3.56 -5.23
CA PHE A 187 11.40 -2.30 -5.86
C PHE A 187 10.91 -1.13 -5.00
N PHE A 188 11.78 -0.11 -4.82
CA PHE A 188 11.46 1.10 -4.04
C PHE A 188 12.29 2.30 -4.50
#